data_28a2812beb3be41a094e599f38035c38
#
_entry.id   28a2812beb3be41a094e599f38035c38
#
_cell.length_a   1.000
_cell.length_b   1.000
_cell.length_c   1.000
_cell.angle_alpha   90.00
_cell.angle_beta   90.00
_cell.angle_gamma   90.00
#
_symmetry.space_group_name_H-M   'P 1'
#
loop_
_entity.id
_entity.type
_entity.pdbx_description
1 polymer ?
#
loop_
_entity_poly.entity_id
_entity_poly.type
_entity_poly.pdbx_seq_one_letter_code
_entity_poly.pdbx_strand_id
1 'polypeptide(L)'
;MGKPPAQVTEAHQLAFNLRARPGGNFWNPIVTTAAEALAAYYAANGIEADPARAATWICRIGPASIEFPNWKWRRDAVTRHDLHHILTGYPCTMTGEMQMAAWEFAAGRYRHWAATLFCLPLALMGFIWAPRRTALAFRAGLTSTSLYGSELDLGKPLAALRAKVVTPPAETP
;
A
#
# COMPACT_ATOMS: atom_id res chain seq x y z
N MET A 1 -8.61 -36.75 -9.78
CA MET A 1 -7.50 -35.77 -9.63
C MET A 1 -7.86 -34.58 -10.50
N GLY A 2 -8.44 -33.53 -9.91
CA GLY A 2 -8.79 -32.31 -10.61
C GLY A 2 -7.55 -31.42 -10.81
N LYS A 3 -7.37 -30.96 -12.04
CA LYS A 3 -6.32 -29.98 -12.38
C LYS A 3 -6.62 -28.67 -11.63
N PRO A 4 -5.65 -28.05 -10.94
CA PRO A 4 -5.90 -26.75 -10.32
C PRO A 4 -6.29 -25.73 -11.38
N PRO A 5 -7.21 -24.79 -11.09
CA PRO A 5 -7.67 -23.83 -12.08
C PRO A 5 -6.49 -22.94 -12.52
N ALA A 6 -6.44 -22.64 -13.82
CA ALA A 6 -5.36 -21.86 -14.46
C ALA A 6 -5.07 -20.50 -13.81
N GLN A 7 -6.08 -19.90 -13.17
CA GLN A 7 -5.97 -18.62 -12.46
C GLN A 7 -5.00 -18.62 -11.27
N VAL A 8 -4.86 -19.74 -10.56
CA VAL A 8 -3.92 -19.86 -9.42
C VAL A 8 -2.47 -19.87 -9.91
N THR A 9 -2.23 -20.39 -11.09
CA THR A 9 -0.89 -20.47 -11.68
C THR A 9 -0.39 -19.10 -12.15
N GLU A 10 -1.27 -18.29 -12.73
CA GLU A 10 -0.93 -16.93 -13.19
C GLU A 10 -0.66 -16.00 -12.03
N ALA A 11 -1.47 -16.04 -10.97
CA ALA A 11 -1.25 -15.25 -9.77
C ALA A 11 0.10 -15.60 -9.09
N HIS A 12 0.47 -16.88 -9.04
CA HIS A 12 1.77 -17.32 -8.52
C HIS A 12 2.94 -16.86 -9.41
N GLN A 13 2.77 -16.88 -10.72
CA GLN A 13 3.79 -16.41 -11.66
C GLN A 13 3.98 -14.89 -11.58
N LEU A 14 2.89 -14.14 -11.42
CA LEU A 14 2.91 -12.69 -11.17
C LEU A 14 3.61 -12.37 -9.84
N ALA A 15 3.27 -13.10 -8.77
CA ALA A 15 3.90 -12.93 -7.46
C ALA A 15 5.41 -13.25 -7.50
N PHE A 16 5.83 -14.26 -8.27
CA PHE A 16 7.23 -14.59 -8.47
C PHE A 16 7.98 -13.47 -9.20
N ASN A 17 7.41 -12.91 -10.26
CA ASN A 17 7.99 -11.81 -11.03
C ASN A 17 8.09 -10.49 -10.21
N LEU A 18 7.17 -10.29 -9.25
CA LEU A 18 7.19 -9.15 -8.33
C LEU A 18 8.29 -9.28 -7.26
N ARG A 19 8.62 -10.53 -6.83
CA ARG A 19 9.70 -10.80 -5.86
C ARG A 19 11.10 -10.66 -6.43
N ALA A 20 11.27 -10.79 -7.75
CA ALA A 20 12.57 -10.92 -8.39
C ALA A 20 13.36 -9.60 -8.53
N ARG A 21 12.90 -8.47 -8.00
CA ARG A 21 13.64 -7.21 -8.06
C ARG A 21 13.98 -6.68 -6.67
N PRO A 22 15.27 -6.68 -6.27
CA PRO A 22 15.73 -5.92 -5.11
C PRO A 22 15.52 -4.43 -5.38
N GLY A 23 14.64 -3.80 -4.59
CA GLY A 23 14.35 -2.37 -4.73
C GLY A 23 12.88 -2.03 -4.94
N GLY A 24 11.98 -3.02 -4.88
CA GLY A 24 10.56 -2.83 -4.59
C GLY A 24 9.73 -2.00 -5.56
N ASN A 25 10.12 -1.86 -6.81
CA ASN A 25 9.23 -1.32 -7.82
C ASN A 25 8.24 -2.41 -8.24
N PHE A 26 7.06 -2.47 -7.60
CA PHE A 26 5.93 -3.34 -7.96
C PHE A 26 5.32 -2.99 -9.33
N TRP A 27 5.97 -2.15 -10.10
CA TRP A 27 5.52 -1.82 -11.44
C TRP A 27 5.87 -2.97 -12.38
N ASN A 28 4.87 -3.81 -12.62
CA ASN A 28 4.92 -4.79 -13.70
C ASN A 28 4.14 -4.24 -14.90
N PRO A 29 4.76 -4.03 -16.05
CA PRO A 29 4.05 -3.54 -17.22
C PRO A 29 2.94 -4.50 -17.73
N ILE A 30 2.91 -5.73 -17.21
CA ILE A 30 1.85 -6.72 -17.53
C ILE A 30 0.59 -6.43 -16.69
N VAL A 31 0.68 -5.79 -15.53
CA VAL A 31 -0.47 -5.41 -14.71
C VAL A 31 -1.06 -4.13 -15.26
N THR A 32 -2.23 -4.23 -15.84
CA THR A 32 -2.86 -3.13 -16.59
C THR A 32 -3.75 -2.25 -15.71
N THR A 33 -4.36 -2.79 -14.66
CA THR A 33 -5.32 -2.08 -13.80
C THR A 33 -4.89 -2.04 -12.34
N ALA A 34 -5.48 -1.10 -11.57
CA ALA A 34 -5.26 -1.03 -10.13
C ALA A 34 -5.82 -2.26 -9.39
N ALA A 35 -6.92 -2.83 -9.88
CA ALA A 35 -7.50 -4.06 -9.31
C ALA A 35 -6.56 -5.26 -9.48
N GLU A 36 -5.98 -5.45 -10.67
CA GLU A 36 -5.00 -6.52 -10.94
C GLU A 36 -3.73 -6.34 -10.09
N ALA A 37 -3.27 -5.10 -9.93
CA ALA A 37 -2.11 -4.79 -9.10
C ALA A 37 -2.37 -5.12 -7.62
N LEU A 38 -3.55 -4.79 -7.09
CA LEU A 38 -3.94 -5.15 -5.72
C LEU A 38 -4.01 -6.66 -5.53
N ALA A 39 -4.62 -7.39 -6.47
CA ALA A 39 -4.70 -8.84 -6.40
C ALA A 39 -3.29 -9.48 -6.38
N ALA A 40 -2.38 -9.00 -7.23
CA ALA A 40 -1.00 -9.44 -7.24
C ALA A 40 -0.24 -9.09 -5.94
N TYR A 41 -0.48 -7.90 -5.39
CA TYR A 41 0.10 -7.46 -4.12
C TYR A 41 -0.36 -8.34 -2.96
N TYR A 42 -1.66 -8.65 -2.87
CA TYR A 42 -2.20 -9.53 -1.84
C TYR A 42 -1.61 -10.93 -1.93
N ALA A 43 -1.57 -11.51 -3.13
CA ALA A 43 -0.94 -12.82 -3.35
C ALA A 43 0.54 -12.84 -2.97
N ALA A 44 1.29 -11.78 -3.29
CA ALA A 44 2.72 -11.68 -2.98
C ALA A 44 3.01 -11.55 -1.48
N ASN A 45 2.07 -10.96 -0.72
CA ASN A 45 2.22 -10.75 0.73
C ASN A 45 1.48 -11.80 1.58
N GLY A 46 0.91 -12.85 0.96
CA GLY A 46 0.17 -13.90 1.67
C GLY A 46 -1.13 -13.42 2.30
N ILE A 47 -1.75 -12.41 1.71
CA ILE A 47 -3.04 -11.88 2.13
C ILE A 47 -4.12 -12.65 1.37
N GLU A 48 -4.80 -13.59 2.05
CA GLU A 48 -5.72 -14.55 1.42
C GLU A 48 -7.06 -13.92 0.99
N ALA A 49 -7.47 -12.83 1.63
CA ALA A 49 -8.73 -12.15 1.35
C ALA A 49 -8.50 -10.65 1.21
N ASP A 50 -9.33 -9.99 0.38
CA ASP A 50 -9.35 -8.53 0.28
C ASP A 50 -9.66 -7.91 1.66
N PRO A 51 -8.70 -7.21 2.29
CA PRO A 51 -8.89 -6.66 3.64
C PRO A 51 -10.04 -5.65 3.71
N ALA A 52 -10.41 -5.05 2.58
CA ALA A 52 -11.55 -4.14 2.51
C ALA A 52 -12.91 -4.86 2.56
N ARG A 53 -12.97 -6.15 2.22
CA ARG A 53 -14.22 -6.94 2.23
C ARG A 53 -14.45 -7.70 3.52
N ALA A 54 -13.43 -7.88 4.35
CA ALA A 54 -13.57 -8.57 5.63
C ALA A 54 -14.59 -7.85 6.53
N ALA A 55 -15.40 -8.59 7.28
CA ALA A 55 -16.38 -8.02 8.23
C ALA A 55 -15.68 -7.40 9.44
N THR A 56 -14.57 -8.00 9.87
CA THR A 56 -13.75 -7.59 11.01
C THR A 56 -12.28 -7.54 10.61
N TRP A 57 -11.46 -6.93 11.45
CA TRP A 57 -10.01 -6.95 11.31
C TRP A 57 -9.34 -7.10 12.67
N ILE A 58 -8.18 -7.72 12.69
CA ILE A 58 -7.43 -7.99 13.91
C ILE A 58 -6.25 -7.02 13.98
N CYS A 59 -6.24 -6.21 15.03
CA CYS A 59 -5.07 -5.40 15.41
C CYS A 59 -4.18 -6.21 16.35
N ARG A 60 -2.94 -6.45 15.96
CA ARG A 60 -1.95 -7.16 16.79
C ARG A 60 -0.96 -6.17 17.34
N ILE A 61 -0.86 -6.14 18.69
CA ILE A 61 0.09 -5.32 19.43
C ILE A 61 0.90 -6.25 20.34
N GLY A 62 2.09 -6.62 19.91
CA GLY A 62 2.88 -7.65 20.59
C GLY A 62 2.12 -8.98 20.68
N PRO A 63 1.97 -9.58 21.88
CA PRO A 63 1.22 -10.82 22.06
C PRO A 63 -0.31 -10.62 22.06
N ALA A 64 -0.78 -9.39 22.18
CA ALA A 64 -2.21 -9.08 22.22
C ALA A 64 -2.80 -8.95 20.82
N SER A 65 -4.00 -9.49 20.64
CA SER A 65 -4.80 -9.31 19.44
C SER A 65 -6.19 -8.81 19.81
N ILE A 66 -6.62 -7.74 19.17
CA ILE A 66 -7.92 -7.13 19.39
C ILE A 66 -8.66 -7.15 18.06
N GLU A 67 -9.87 -7.70 18.05
CA GLU A 67 -10.72 -7.73 16.88
C GLU A 67 -11.64 -6.51 16.88
N PHE A 68 -11.69 -5.81 15.74
CA PHE A 68 -12.52 -4.64 15.53
C PHE A 68 -13.46 -4.85 14.34
N PRO A 69 -14.64 -4.24 14.34
CA PRO A 69 -15.46 -4.13 13.13
C PRO A 69 -14.69 -3.42 12.01
N ASN A 70 -14.87 -3.89 10.80
CA ASN A 70 -14.23 -3.26 9.64
C ASN A 70 -15.09 -2.10 9.13
N TRP A 71 -15.02 -0.96 9.82
CA TRP A 71 -15.79 0.23 9.51
C TRP A 71 -15.57 0.72 8.06
N LYS A 72 -16.58 1.38 7.51
CA LYS A 72 -16.52 1.90 6.13
C LYS A 72 -15.28 2.77 5.88
N TRP A 73 -14.96 3.67 6.80
CA TRP A 73 -13.78 4.55 6.69
C TRP A 73 -12.47 3.77 6.61
N ARG A 74 -12.37 2.64 7.34
CA ARG A 74 -11.19 1.78 7.29
C ARG A 74 -11.12 1.03 5.97
N ARG A 75 -12.22 0.47 5.50
CA ARG A 75 -12.27 -0.22 4.19
C ARG A 75 -11.82 0.71 3.07
N ASP A 76 -12.34 1.95 3.07
CA ASP A 76 -11.97 2.98 2.10
C ASP A 76 -10.49 3.40 2.23
N ALA A 77 -9.94 3.39 3.44
CA ALA A 77 -8.56 3.74 3.70
C ALA A 77 -7.59 2.63 3.32
N VAL A 78 -7.87 1.38 3.67
CA VAL A 78 -6.94 0.26 3.47
C VAL A 78 -6.67 -0.01 1.99
N THR A 79 -7.69 0.05 1.14
CA THR A 79 -7.50 -0.11 -0.32
C THR A 79 -6.57 0.94 -0.89
N ARG A 80 -6.68 2.19 -0.44
CA ARG A 80 -5.79 3.28 -0.87
C ARG A 80 -4.38 3.12 -0.33
N HIS A 81 -4.27 2.72 0.93
CA HIS A 81 -3.00 2.42 1.58
C HIS A 81 -2.23 1.32 0.84
N ASP A 82 -2.90 0.22 0.51
CA ASP A 82 -2.28 -0.89 -0.23
C ASP A 82 -1.87 -0.47 -1.65
N LEU A 83 -2.66 0.38 -2.31
CA LEU A 83 -2.25 1.00 -3.57
C LEU A 83 -1.05 1.92 -3.41
N HIS A 84 -0.95 2.67 -2.32
CA HIS A 84 0.23 3.50 -2.07
C HIS A 84 1.50 2.64 -1.93
N HIS A 85 1.45 1.46 -1.28
CA HIS A 85 2.57 0.51 -1.25
C HIS A 85 3.01 0.10 -2.67
N ILE A 86 2.04 -0.20 -3.54
CA ILE A 86 2.31 -0.58 -4.94
C ILE A 86 2.92 0.58 -5.73
N LEU A 87 2.39 1.78 -5.55
CA LEU A 87 2.78 2.97 -6.32
C LEU A 87 4.13 3.55 -5.89
N THR A 88 4.43 3.51 -4.60
CA THR A 88 5.67 4.06 -4.03
C THR A 88 6.79 3.03 -3.90
N GLY A 89 6.44 1.73 -3.82
CA GLY A 89 7.38 0.63 -3.66
C GLY A 89 7.84 0.39 -2.22
N TYR A 90 7.24 1.04 -1.21
CA TYR A 90 7.54 0.70 0.19
C TYR A 90 7.01 -0.71 0.50
N PRO A 91 7.84 -1.59 1.13
CA PRO A 91 7.45 -2.97 1.37
C PRO A 91 6.43 -3.10 2.51
N CYS A 92 5.63 -4.18 2.49
CA CYS A 92 4.74 -4.57 3.58
C CYS A 92 5.54 -5.22 4.74
N THR A 93 6.44 -4.45 5.34
CA THR A 93 7.23 -4.81 6.52
C THR A 93 7.06 -3.71 7.56
N MET A 94 7.36 -3.96 8.83
CA MET A 94 7.21 -2.95 9.88
C MET A 94 7.91 -1.63 9.52
N THR A 95 9.15 -1.69 9.01
CA THR A 95 9.86 -0.49 8.56
C THR A 95 9.18 0.17 7.35
N GLY A 96 8.67 -0.63 6.42
CA GLY A 96 7.94 -0.12 5.26
C GLY A 96 6.61 0.54 5.63
N GLU A 97 5.89 -0.01 6.61
CA GLU A 97 4.68 0.59 7.17
C GLU A 97 4.96 1.94 7.84
N MET A 98 6.08 2.05 8.58
CA MET A 98 6.53 3.32 9.17
C MET A 98 6.85 4.36 8.09
N GLN A 99 7.52 3.94 7.01
CA GLN A 99 7.82 4.79 5.86
C GLN A 99 6.53 5.22 5.15
N MET A 100 5.61 4.27 4.93
CA MET A 100 4.33 4.53 4.28
C MET A 100 3.49 5.52 5.10
N ALA A 101 3.37 5.32 6.41
CA ALA A 101 2.65 6.23 7.29
C ALA A 101 3.22 7.65 7.24
N ALA A 102 4.54 7.80 7.23
CA ALA A 102 5.21 9.09 7.10
C ALA A 102 4.98 9.73 5.73
N TRP A 103 5.05 8.95 4.65
CA TRP A 103 4.78 9.41 3.29
C TRP A 103 3.33 9.87 3.14
N GLU A 104 2.35 9.07 3.58
CA GLU A 104 0.92 9.39 3.50
C GLU A 104 0.56 10.64 4.29
N PHE A 105 1.16 10.80 5.48
CA PHE A 105 0.98 12.01 6.29
C PHE A 105 1.44 13.27 5.57
N ALA A 106 2.56 13.20 4.87
CA ALA A 106 3.12 14.31 4.11
C ALA A 106 2.38 14.55 2.77
N ALA A 107 1.93 13.50 2.10
CA ALA A 107 1.29 13.56 0.78
C ALA A 107 -0.17 14.04 0.78
N GLY A 108 -0.72 14.47 1.90
CA GLY A 108 -2.06 15.04 1.95
C GLY A 108 -2.93 14.56 3.10
N ARG A 109 -2.37 13.79 4.03
CA ARG A 109 -3.03 13.28 5.24
C ARG A 109 -4.16 12.28 4.95
N TYR A 110 -4.59 11.63 5.99
CA TYR A 110 -5.74 10.73 5.94
C TYR A 110 -7.04 11.54 5.95
N ARG A 111 -7.99 11.16 5.10
CA ARG A 111 -9.30 11.82 5.03
C ARG A 111 -10.09 11.72 6.34
N HIS A 112 -9.90 10.62 7.07
CA HIS A 112 -10.61 10.37 8.32
C HIS A 112 -9.67 10.50 9.51
N TRP A 113 -10.08 11.27 10.54
CA TRP A 113 -9.26 11.51 11.73
C TRP A 113 -8.83 10.23 12.45
N ALA A 114 -9.69 9.18 12.46
CA ALA A 114 -9.34 7.89 13.06
C ALA A 114 -8.15 7.22 12.35
N ALA A 115 -8.06 7.30 11.01
CA ALA A 115 -6.90 6.80 10.29
C ALA A 115 -5.63 7.56 10.68
N THR A 116 -5.71 8.88 10.85
CA THR A 116 -4.60 9.68 11.38
C THR A 116 -4.19 9.23 12.79
N LEU A 117 -5.15 8.97 13.65
CA LEU A 117 -4.89 8.51 15.03
C LEU A 117 -4.15 7.17 15.06
N PHE A 118 -4.48 6.24 14.14
CA PHE A 118 -3.79 4.95 14.03
C PHE A 118 -2.42 5.05 13.37
N CYS A 119 -2.26 5.88 12.34
CA CYS A 119 -1.05 5.90 11.52
C CYS A 119 0.00 6.90 12.02
N LEU A 120 -0.40 7.97 12.72
CA LEU A 120 0.54 8.96 13.25
C LEU A 120 1.56 8.35 14.27
N PRO A 121 1.14 7.53 15.25
CA PRO A 121 2.09 6.85 16.13
C PRO A 121 3.10 5.99 15.37
N LEU A 122 2.66 5.32 14.29
CA LEU A 122 3.52 4.50 13.45
C LEU A 122 4.56 5.35 12.69
N ALA A 123 4.15 6.49 12.15
CA ALA A 123 5.07 7.44 11.53
C ALA A 123 6.09 8.00 12.54
N LEU A 124 5.65 8.39 13.74
CA LEU A 124 6.54 8.88 14.81
C LEU A 124 7.53 7.81 15.27
N MET A 125 7.07 6.57 15.44
CA MET A 125 7.93 5.44 15.76
C MET A 125 8.99 5.21 14.66
N GLY A 126 8.65 5.45 13.40
CA GLY A 126 9.57 5.38 12.29
C GLY A 126 10.73 6.38 12.38
N PHE A 127 10.48 7.58 12.88
CA PHE A 127 11.55 8.58 13.12
C PHE A 127 12.49 8.15 14.26
N ILE A 128 12.06 7.28 15.18
CA ILE A 128 12.91 6.74 16.23
C ILE A 128 13.67 5.49 15.74
N TRP A 129 12.98 4.57 15.08
CA TRP A 129 13.52 3.26 14.71
C TRP A 129 14.33 3.25 13.40
N ALA A 130 13.88 4.01 12.40
CA ALA A 130 14.49 4.09 11.09
C ALA A 130 14.54 5.54 10.56
N PRO A 131 15.19 6.48 11.27
CA PRO A 131 15.05 7.92 11.08
C PRO A 131 15.36 8.37 9.65
N ARG A 132 16.45 7.87 9.07
CA ARG A 132 16.85 8.24 7.70
C ARG A 132 15.80 7.81 6.65
N ARG A 133 15.33 6.57 6.75
CA ARG A 133 14.35 6.01 5.81
C ARG A 133 13.01 6.73 5.94
N THR A 134 12.56 6.96 7.16
CA THR A 134 11.30 7.66 7.46
C THR A 134 11.35 9.11 7.00
N ALA A 135 12.47 9.82 7.24
CA ALA A 135 12.65 11.19 6.77
C ALA A 135 12.66 11.30 5.23
N LEU A 136 13.28 10.33 4.53
CA LEU A 136 13.24 10.28 3.07
C LEU A 136 11.81 10.04 2.55
N ALA A 137 11.06 9.12 3.18
CA ALA A 137 9.67 8.86 2.83
C ALA A 137 8.79 10.09 3.06
N PHE A 138 8.95 10.76 4.21
CA PHE A 138 8.24 12.02 4.49
C PHE A 138 8.54 13.10 3.45
N ARG A 139 9.81 13.29 3.09
CA ARG A 139 10.21 14.25 2.05
C ARG A 139 9.62 13.92 0.68
N ALA A 140 9.62 12.64 0.30
CA ALA A 140 8.97 12.19 -0.94
C ALA A 140 7.46 12.47 -0.91
N GLY A 141 6.81 12.32 0.24
CA GLY A 141 5.40 12.64 0.42
C GLY A 141 5.08 14.11 0.22
N LEU A 142 5.97 15.03 0.63
CA LEU A 142 5.76 16.48 0.46
C LEU A 142 5.61 16.93 -1.01
N THR A 143 6.17 16.16 -1.95
CA THR A 143 6.10 16.42 -3.40
C THR A 143 5.13 15.48 -4.11
N SER A 144 4.37 14.69 -3.37
CA SER A 144 3.41 13.70 -3.87
C SER A 144 1.99 14.07 -3.47
N THR A 145 1.01 13.41 -4.08
CA THR A 145 -0.41 13.55 -3.71
C THR A 145 -0.97 12.18 -3.37
N SER A 146 -1.60 12.03 -2.20
CA SER A 146 -2.21 10.77 -1.80
C SER A 146 -3.53 10.51 -2.53
N LEU A 147 -3.94 9.25 -2.59
CA LEU A 147 -5.25 8.85 -3.15
C LEU A 147 -6.43 9.14 -2.20
N TYR A 148 -6.18 9.57 -0.96
CA TYR A 148 -7.24 9.77 0.03
C TYR A 148 -8.23 10.89 -0.32
N GLY A 149 -7.83 11.88 -1.09
CA GLY A 149 -8.69 12.99 -1.54
C GLY A 149 -9.39 12.77 -2.87
N SER A 150 -9.12 11.64 -3.55
CA SER A 150 -9.62 11.39 -4.91
C SER A 150 -10.65 10.26 -4.95
N GLU A 151 -11.53 10.32 -5.94
CA GLU A 151 -12.35 9.19 -6.33
C GLU A 151 -11.45 8.07 -6.86
N LEU A 152 -11.63 6.87 -6.32
CA LEU A 152 -10.85 5.69 -6.65
C LEU A 152 -11.62 4.79 -7.61
N ASP A 153 -11.10 4.65 -8.81
CA ASP A 153 -11.57 3.72 -9.82
C ASP A 153 -10.49 2.64 -10.02
N LEU A 154 -10.77 1.44 -9.56
CA LEU A 154 -9.86 0.30 -9.64
C LEU A 154 -9.71 -0.27 -11.06
N GLY A 155 -10.62 0.09 -11.98
CA GLY A 155 -10.52 -0.27 -13.39
C GLY A 155 -9.51 0.58 -14.14
N LYS A 156 -9.01 1.68 -13.57
CA LYS A 156 -8.02 2.53 -14.23
C LYS A 156 -6.66 1.85 -14.32
N PRO A 157 -5.89 2.15 -15.39
CA PRO A 157 -4.50 1.71 -15.50
C PRO A 157 -3.67 2.18 -14.31
N LEU A 158 -2.85 1.29 -13.74
CA LEU A 158 -1.97 1.61 -12.62
C LEU A 158 -1.03 2.79 -12.93
N ALA A 159 -0.56 2.90 -14.17
CA ALA A 159 0.27 4.00 -14.64
C ALA A 159 -0.43 5.37 -14.50
N ALA A 160 -1.75 5.43 -14.77
CA ALA A 160 -2.52 6.66 -14.61
C ALA A 160 -2.67 7.07 -13.12
N LEU A 161 -2.80 6.11 -12.20
CA LEU A 161 -2.78 6.39 -10.77
C LEU A 161 -1.39 6.83 -10.32
N ARG A 162 -0.33 6.21 -10.83
CA ARG A 162 1.05 6.59 -10.52
C ARG A 162 1.35 8.03 -10.90
N ALA A 163 0.94 8.46 -12.08
CA ALA A 163 1.11 9.84 -12.55
C ALA A 163 0.43 10.88 -11.66
N LYS A 164 -0.65 10.49 -10.94
CA LYS A 164 -1.33 11.37 -9.98
C LYS A 164 -0.64 11.42 -8.63
N VAL A 165 -0.07 10.31 -8.18
CA VAL A 165 0.43 10.12 -6.81
C VAL A 165 1.90 10.52 -6.69
N VAL A 166 2.72 10.12 -7.63
CA VAL A 166 4.17 10.36 -7.60
C VAL A 166 4.49 11.45 -8.61
N THR A 167 4.78 12.65 -8.13
CA THR A 167 5.38 13.67 -9.00
C THR A 167 6.78 13.18 -9.39
N PRO A 168 7.08 13.00 -10.68
CA PRO A 168 8.45 12.66 -11.07
C PRO A 168 9.40 13.75 -10.56
N PRO A 169 10.62 13.38 -10.11
CA PRO A 169 11.62 14.39 -9.78
C PRO A 169 11.76 15.32 -10.99
N ALA A 170 11.73 16.62 -10.74
CA ALA A 170 11.98 17.62 -11.79
C ALA A 170 13.30 17.22 -12.46
N GLU A 171 13.27 17.01 -13.77
CA GLU A 171 14.48 16.80 -14.53
C GLU A 171 15.37 18.02 -14.27
N THR A 172 16.46 17.79 -13.58
CA THR A 172 17.48 18.84 -13.35
C THR A 172 18.11 19.12 -14.70
N PRO A 173 18.05 20.36 -15.20
CA PRO A 173 18.66 20.73 -16.46
C PRO A 173 20.18 20.51 -16.45
#